data_d1f6dc327a93497df8aa30879e916513
#
_entry.id   d1f6dc327a93497df8aa30879e916513
#
_cell.length_a   1.000
_cell.length_b   1.000
_cell.length_c   1.000
_cell.angle_alpha   90.00
_cell.angle_beta   90.00
_cell.angle_gamma   90.00
#
_symmetry.space_group_name_H-M   'P 1'
#
loop_
_entity.id
_entity.type
_entity.pdbx_description
1 polymer ?
#
loop_
_entity_poly.entity_id
_entity_poly.type
_entity_poly.pdbx_seq_one_letter_code
_entity_poly.pdbx_strand_id
1 'polypeptide(L)'
;MNTDINNYIVRNNQIEWQPLIEKGIHYQGISVISLRFDGAKQRSTTIMLKFEPGATYPYHNHPGGEEIFVLKGEAILENVTLSQGDYLYTPVNFKHSVTTQKGCIMLFVVPEEVEILKTNKLFTNEKN
;
A
#
# COMPACT_ATOMS: atom_id res chain seq x y z
N MET A 1 -2.38 29.51 -8.03
CA MET A 1 -3.01 28.17 -8.20
C MET A 1 -3.41 27.99 -9.66
N ASN A 2 -3.13 26.83 -10.22
CA ASN A 2 -3.58 26.50 -11.56
C ASN A 2 -5.08 26.16 -11.51
N THR A 3 -5.88 26.79 -12.36
CA THR A 3 -7.32 26.60 -12.37
C THR A 3 -7.82 25.64 -13.43
N ASP A 4 -6.91 25.03 -14.22
CA ASP A 4 -7.29 24.02 -15.19
C ASP A 4 -7.35 22.66 -14.49
N ILE A 5 -8.56 22.14 -14.35
CA ILE A 5 -8.79 20.88 -13.63
C ILE A 5 -8.03 19.69 -14.26
N ASN A 6 -7.71 19.78 -15.55
CA ASN A 6 -6.99 18.70 -16.21
C ASN A 6 -5.61 18.46 -15.59
N ASN A 7 -5.04 19.47 -14.95
CA ASN A 7 -3.74 19.33 -14.28
C ASN A 7 -3.82 18.50 -12.99
N TYR A 8 -5.02 18.16 -12.53
CA TYR A 8 -5.24 17.45 -11.27
C TYR A 8 -5.87 16.07 -11.48
N ILE A 9 -5.99 15.63 -12.74
CA ILE A 9 -6.63 14.36 -13.06
C ILE A 9 -5.56 13.34 -13.43
N VAL A 10 -5.66 12.14 -12.86
CA VAL A 10 -4.86 10.98 -13.27
C VAL A 10 -5.80 10.04 -14.02
N ARG A 11 -5.47 9.78 -15.28
CA ARG A 11 -6.34 8.96 -16.13
C ARG A 11 -5.80 7.53 -16.21
N ASN A 12 -6.67 6.56 -15.92
CA ASN A 12 -6.30 5.16 -15.90
C ASN A 12 -5.68 4.67 -17.22
N ASN A 13 -6.15 5.21 -18.36
CA ASN A 13 -5.67 4.79 -19.67
C ASN A 13 -4.37 5.47 -20.10
N GLN A 14 -3.80 6.33 -19.25
CA GLN A 14 -2.59 7.09 -19.58
C GLN A 14 -1.44 6.80 -18.60
N ILE A 15 -1.61 5.81 -17.73
CA ILE A 15 -0.62 5.46 -16.71
C ILE A 15 -0.33 3.96 -16.80
N GLU A 16 0.87 3.59 -16.37
CA GLU A 16 1.31 2.20 -16.38
C GLU A 16 1.74 1.77 -14.98
N TRP A 17 1.47 0.51 -14.67
CA TRP A 17 1.96 -0.08 -13.43
C TRP A 17 3.47 -0.18 -13.46
N GLN A 18 4.11 0.23 -12.36
CA GLN A 18 5.54 0.13 -12.18
C GLN A 18 5.85 -0.87 -11.07
N PRO A 19 7.00 -1.57 -11.12
CA PRO A 19 7.37 -2.42 -10.00
C PRO A 19 7.46 -1.60 -8.72
N LEU A 20 7.03 -2.15 -7.59
CA LEU A 20 7.19 -1.48 -6.32
C LEU A 20 8.63 -1.66 -5.84
N ILE A 21 9.37 -0.56 -5.84
CA ILE A 21 10.76 -0.54 -5.36
C ILE A 21 10.86 0.58 -4.33
N GLU A 22 11.26 0.23 -3.10
CA GLU A 22 11.40 1.21 -2.02
C GLU A 22 12.79 1.04 -1.41
N LYS A 23 13.57 2.13 -1.39
CA LYS A 23 14.93 2.13 -0.83
C LYS A 23 15.78 0.99 -1.42
N GLY A 24 15.63 0.77 -2.73
CA GLY A 24 16.38 -0.25 -3.46
C GLY A 24 15.85 -1.67 -3.33
N ILE A 25 14.78 -1.88 -2.58
CA ILE A 25 14.20 -3.21 -2.40
C ILE A 25 13.00 -3.36 -3.34
N HIS A 26 13.05 -4.39 -4.18
CA HIS A 26 11.95 -4.75 -5.07
C HIS A 26 11.04 -5.76 -4.38
N TYR A 27 9.78 -5.37 -4.18
CA TYR A 27 8.79 -6.25 -3.57
C TYR A 27 8.11 -7.07 -4.67
N GLN A 28 8.50 -8.33 -4.78
CA GLN A 28 8.06 -9.21 -5.86
C GLN A 28 6.54 -9.35 -5.90
N GLY A 29 5.99 -9.25 -7.11
CA GLY A 29 4.56 -9.41 -7.33
C GLY A 29 3.73 -8.21 -6.97
N ILE A 30 4.34 -7.08 -6.60
CA ILE A 30 3.63 -5.86 -6.25
C ILE A 30 4.00 -4.76 -7.21
N SER A 31 2.99 -4.09 -7.77
CA SER A 31 3.17 -2.96 -8.68
C SER A 31 2.47 -1.73 -8.10
N VAL A 32 2.93 -0.56 -8.52
CA VAL A 32 2.44 0.71 -7.97
C VAL A 32 2.08 1.69 -9.08
N ILE A 33 1.07 2.49 -8.82
CA ILE A 33 0.76 3.70 -9.58
C ILE A 33 0.66 4.83 -8.57
N SER A 34 1.41 5.92 -8.81
CA SER A 34 1.27 7.13 -8.01
C SER A 34 0.06 7.92 -8.49
N LEU A 35 -0.86 8.23 -7.59
CA LEU A 35 -2.02 9.05 -7.91
C LEU A 35 -1.80 10.49 -7.49
N ARG A 36 -1.09 10.73 -6.38
CA ARG A 36 -0.79 12.08 -5.92
C ARG A 36 0.58 12.13 -5.28
N PHE A 37 1.45 12.94 -5.89
CA PHE A 37 2.76 13.24 -5.30
C PHE A 37 2.63 14.49 -4.43
N ASP A 38 3.09 14.39 -3.19
CA ASP A 38 3.08 15.53 -2.26
C ASP A 38 4.46 16.19 -2.29
N GLY A 39 4.53 17.39 -2.90
CA GLY A 39 5.79 18.09 -3.07
C GLY A 39 6.44 18.52 -1.77
N ALA A 40 5.63 18.82 -0.74
CA ALA A 40 6.17 19.20 0.56
C ALA A 40 6.84 18.01 1.25
N LYS A 41 6.35 16.82 1.04
CA LYS A 41 6.89 15.59 1.65
C LYS A 41 7.84 14.85 0.73
N GLN A 42 7.94 15.26 -0.53
CA GLN A 42 8.78 14.64 -1.55
C GLN A 42 8.49 13.14 -1.70
N ARG A 43 7.20 12.78 -1.66
CA ARG A 43 6.76 11.40 -1.85
C ARG A 43 5.30 11.34 -2.29
N SER A 44 4.91 10.20 -2.86
CA SER A 44 3.52 9.96 -3.23
C SER A 44 2.76 9.52 -1.98
N THR A 45 1.71 10.26 -1.64
CA THR A 45 0.90 9.98 -0.46
C THR A 45 -0.40 9.26 -0.80
N THR A 46 -0.81 9.27 -2.06
CA THR A 46 -1.96 8.51 -2.54
C THR A 46 -1.51 7.66 -3.71
N ILE A 47 -1.64 6.33 -3.55
CA ILE A 47 -1.14 5.38 -4.53
C ILE A 47 -2.15 4.26 -4.74
N MET A 48 -2.03 3.55 -5.85
CA MET A 48 -2.66 2.25 -6.00
C MET A 48 -1.58 1.18 -5.99
N LEU A 49 -1.84 0.08 -5.31
CA LEU A 49 -0.99 -1.10 -5.37
C LEU A 49 -1.77 -2.25 -5.96
N LYS A 50 -1.09 -3.02 -6.81
CA LYS A 50 -1.60 -4.27 -7.34
C LYS A 50 -0.72 -5.40 -6.82
N PHE A 51 -1.35 -6.37 -6.18
CA PHE A 51 -0.69 -7.58 -5.68
C PHE A 51 -1.07 -8.73 -6.59
N GLU A 52 -0.05 -9.40 -7.16
CA GLU A 52 -0.27 -10.64 -7.88
C GLU A 52 -0.65 -11.74 -6.89
N PRO A 53 -1.31 -12.82 -7.35
CA PRO A 53 -1.64 -13.94 -6.46
C PRO A 53 -0.41 -14.42 -5.68
N GLY A 54 -0.54 -14.52 -4.37
CA GLY A 54 0.53 -14.96 -3.48
C GLY A 54 1.51 -13.90 -3.04
N ALA A 55 1.39 -12.67 -3.52
CA ALA A 55 2.33 -11.60 -3.14
C ALA A 55 2.11 -11.18 -1.69
N THR A 56 3.19 -10.69 -1.09
CA THR A 56 3.21 -10.29 0.32
C THR A 56 4.03 -9.01 0.47
N TYR A 57 3.50 -8.08 1.28
CA TYR A 57 4.25 -6.90 1.73
C TYR A 57 4.61 -7.12 3.21
N PRO A 58 5.87 -6.90 3.60
CA PRO A 58 6.33 -7.32 4.94
C PRO A 58 5.70 -6.53 6.08
N TYR A 59 5.88 -7.04 7.29
CA TYR A 59 5.40 -6.43 8.51
C TYR A 59 5.99 -5.03 8.65
N HIS A 60 5.13 -4.04 8.94
CA HIS A 60 5.54 -2.63 8.94
C HIS A 60 4.66 -1.80 9.85
N ASN A 61 5.20 -0.64 10.26
CA ASN A 61 4.52 0.34 11.07
C ASN A 61 4.04 1.51 10.21
N HIS A 62 2.98 2.16 10.65
CA HIS A 62 2.40 3.34 9.99
C HIS A 62 2.50 4.56 10.89
N PRO A 63 3.62 5.32 10.84
CA PRO A 63 3.79 6.49 11.73
C PRO A 63 2.69 7.54 11.57
N GLY A 64 2.12 7.67 10.38
CA GLY A 64 1.03 8.64 10.11
C GLY A 64 -0.34 8.01 9.92
N GLY A 65 -0.46 6.71 10.19
CA GLY A 65 -1.68 5.99 9.86
C GLY A 65 -1.77 5.68 8.38
N GLU A 66 -2.91 5.12 7.97
CA GLU A 66 -3.08 4.71 6.57
C GLU A 66 -4.56 4.46 6.30
N GLU A 67 -5.00 4.79 5.09
CA GLU A 67 -6.33 4.38 4.64
C GLU A 67 -6.17 3.43 3.48
N ILE A 68 -6.98 2.39 3.44
CA ILE A 68 -7.00 1.39 2.37
C ILE A 68 -8.42 1.21 1.88
N PHE A 69 -8.59 1.21 0.56
CA PHE A 69 -9.86 0.84 -0.05
C PHE A 69 -9.59 -0.26 -1.08
N VAL A 70 -10.27 -1.39 -0.94
CA VAL A 70 -10.09 -2.53 -1.86
C VAL A 70 -10.91 -2.28 -3.11
N LEU A 71 -10.23 -2.07 -4.23
CA LEU A 71 -10.88 -1.82 -5.52
C LEU A 71 -11.27 -3.11 -6.21
N LYS A 72 -10.46 -4.17 -6.06
CA LYS A 72 -10.68 -5.44 -6.73
C LYS A 72 -9.98 -6.55 -5.96
N GLY A 73 -10.58 -7.74 -5.93
CA GLY A 73 -9.97 -8.91 -5.31
C GLY A 73 -10.08 -8.91 -3.79
N GLU A 74 -9.09 -9.48 -3.12
CA GLU A 74 -9.11 -9.60 -1.67
C GLU A 74 -7.70 -9.50 -1.11
N ALA A 75 -7.60 -8.94 0.09
CA ALA A 75 -6.33 -8.81 0.81
C ALA A 75 -6.50 -9.35 2.22
N ILE A 76 -5.45 -9.90 2.78
CA ILE A 76 -5.44 -10.47 4.12
C ILE A 76 -4.48 -9.68 4.99
N LEU A 77 -5.01 -9.08 6.05
CA LEU A 77 -4.26 -8.28 7.02
C LEU A 77 -4.55 -8.83 8.40
N GLU A 78 -3.51 -9.28 9.10
CA GLU A 78 -3.64 -9.85 10.45
C GLU A 78 -4.74 -10.91 10.54
N ASN A 79 -4.75 -11.82 9.57
CA ASN A 79 -5.72 -12.91 9.47
C ASN A 79 -7.15 -12.46 9.19
N VAL A 80 -7.35 -11.19 8.83
CA VAL A 80 -8.66 -10.67 8.46
C VAL A 80 -8.66 -10.39 6.97
N THR A 81 -9.69 -10.89 6.28
CA THR A 81 -9.81 -10.71 4.83
C THR A 81 -10.64 -9.48 4.53
N LEU A 82 -10.09 -8.60 3.71
CA LEU A 82 -10.81 -7.48 3.11
C LEU A 82 -11.16 -7.85 1.68
N SER A 83 -12.39 -7.57 1.28
CA SER A 83 -12.89 -7.87 -0.06
C SER A 83 -13.21 -6.60 -0.82
N GLN A 84 -13.50 -6.74 -2.10
CA GLN A 84 -13.84 -5.59 -2.95
C GLN A 84 -14.88 -4.69 -2.30
N GLY A 85 -14.57 -3.40 -2.22
CA GLY A 85 -15.44 -2.41 -1.62
C GLY A 85 -15.21 -2.17 -0.14
N ASP A 86 -14.39 -2.99 0.52
CA ASP A 86 -14.09 -2.81 1.94
C ASP A 86 -13.09 -1.68 2.15
N TYR A 87 -13.23 -0.99 3.28
CA TYR A 87 -12.38 0.12 3.68
C TYR A 87 -11.76 -0.15 5.04
N LEU A 88 -10.48 0.16 5.18
CA LEU A 88 -9.77 0.04 6.45
C LEU A 88 -9.09 1.36 6.79
N TYR A 89 -9.34 1.86 8.00
CA TYR A 89 -8.50 2.91 8.58
C TYR A 89 -7.49 2.26 9.51
N THR A 90 -6.20 2.43 9.19
CA THR A 90 -5.11 1.94 10.03
C THR A 90 -4.65 3.08 10.92
N PRO A 91 -4.83 2.99 12.25
CA PRO A 91 -4.44 4.08 13.14
C PRO A 91 -2.93 4.31 13.17
N VAL A 92 -2.53 5.50 13.62
CA VAL A 92 -1.13 5.86 13.81
C VAL A 92 -0.43 4.79 14.66
N ASN A 93 0.72 4.33 14.18
CA ASN A 93 1.56 3.32 14.83
C ASN A 93 0.97 1.92 14.90
N PHE A 94 -0.08 1.66 14.15
CA PHE A 94 -0.58 0.29 13.99
C PHE A 94 0.34 -0.48 13.04
N LYS A 95 0.59 -1.76 13.35
CA LYS A 95 1.52 -2.60 12.59
C LYS A 95 0.79 -3.78 11.98
N HIS A 96 1.08 -4.04 10.72
CA HIS A 96 0.54 -5.22 10.04
C HIS A 96 1.40 -5.58 8.83
N SER A 97 1.17 -6.76 8.28
CA SER A 97 1.62 -7.15 6.95
C SER A 97 0.39 -7.25 6.05
N VAL A 98 0.62 -7.33 4.75
CA VAL A 98 -0.45 -7.49 3.76
C VAL A 98 -0.08 -8.66 2.87
N THR A 99 -1.02 -9.58 2.68
CA THR A 99 -0.85 -10.69 1.75
C THR A 99 -2.14 -10.88 0.97
N THR A 100 -2.06 -11.68 -0.09
CA THR A 100 -3.23 -12.04 -0.88
C THR A 100 -3.03 -13.45 -1.42
N GLN A 101 -4.11 -14.18 -1.58
CA GLN A 101 -4.06 -15.50 -2.23
C GLN A 101 -4.41 -15.37 -3.71
N LYS A 102 -5.42 -14.57 -4.02
CA LYS A 102 -5.98 -14.48 -5.37
C LYS A 102 -5.55 -13.23 -6.13
N GLY A 103 -4.88 -12.32 -5.47
CA GLY A 103 -4.52 -11.04 -6.04
C GLY A 103 -5.53 -9.96 -5.70
N CYS A 104 -5.08 -8.69 -5.78
CA CYS A 104 -5.96 -7.57 -5.46
C CYS A 104 -5.38 -6.26 -6.00
N ILE A 105 -6.25 -5.26 -6.06
CA ILE A 105 -5.88 -3.88 -6.35
C ILE A 105 -6.49 -3.03 -5.25
N MET A 106 -5.67 -2.20 -4.62
CA MET A 106 -6.08 -1.37 -3.49
C MET A 106 -5.62 0.07 -3.68
N LEU A 107 -6.45 1.00 -3.20
CA LEU A 107 -6.10 2.41 -3.10
C LEU A 107 -5.60 2.66 -1.69
N PHE A 108 -4.47 3.36 -1.58
CA PHE A 108 -3.87 3.70 -0.28
C PHE A 108 -3.71 5.20 -0.14
N VAL A 109 -4.03 5.71 1.05
CA VAL A 109 -3.60 7.05 1.47
C VAL A 109 -2.63 6.85 2.63
N VAL A 110 -1.36 7.23 2.43
CA VAL A 110 -0.28 6.99 3.37
C VAL A 110 0.42 8.32 3.65
N PRO A 111 -0.04 9.07 4.67
CA PRO A 111 0.48 10.43 4.92
C PRO A 111 1.97 10.48 5.25
N GLU A 112 2.50 9.47 5.95
CA GLU A 112 3.92 9.38 6.27
C GLU A 112 4.47 8.05 5.80
N GLU A 113 5.75 8.02 5.48
CA GLU A 113 6.39 6.80 5.01
C GLU A 113 6.29 5.70 6.06
N VAL A 114 5.98 4.47 5.60
CA VAL A 114 5.92 3.31 6.49
C VAL A 114 7.33 2.89 6.93
N GLU A 115 7.40 2.21 8.06
CA GLU A 115 8.65 1.67 8.61
C GLU A 115 8.62 0.16 8.52
N ILE A 116 9.48 -0.41 7.70
CA ILE A 116 9.58 -1.86 7.58
C ILE A 116 10.25 -2.41 8.86
N LEU A 117 9.62 -3.43 9.44
CA LEU A 117 10.10 -4.04 10.68
C LEU A 117 10.76 -5.38 10.37
N LYS A 118 11.88 -5.67 11.00
CA LYS A 118 12.65 -6.87 10.69
C LYS A 118 12.05 -8.13 11.30
N THR A 119 11.41 -8.02 12.46
CA THR A 119 10.84 -9.17 13.13
C THR A 119 9.35 -9.02 13.21
N ASN A 120 8.81 -10.13 13.08
CA ASN A 120 7.40 -10.24 13.23
C ASN A 120 7.11 -10.79 14.59
N LYS A 121 7.39 -11.13 15.17
CA LYS A 121 7.15 -11.84 15.94
C LYS A 121 6.72 -12.63 16.34
N LEU A 122 7.64 -13.10 15.81
CA LEU A 122 7.46 -13.85 16.08
C LEU A 122 7.60 -14.27 16.35
N PHE A 123 8.02 -14.14 16.27
CA PHE A 123 8.12 -14.46 16.38
C PHE A 123 8.28 -14.93 16.70
N THR A 124 8.42 -15.21 16.91
CA THR A 124 8.50 -15.68 17.19
C THR A 124 8.69 -16.18 17.56
N ASN A 125 8.92 -16.46 17.87
CA ASN A 125 9.09 -16.96 18.15
C ASN A 125 9.57 -17.24 18.30
N GLU A 126 9.84 -17.24 18.31
CA GLU A 126 10.21 -17.43 18.39
C GLU A 126 10.73 -17.63 18.55
N LYS A 127 11.23 -17.73 18.76
CA LYS A 127 11.63 -17.81 18.91
C LYS A 127 11.86 -17.64 19.16
N ASN A 128 12.17 -17.65 19.30
CA ASN A 128 12.08 -17.46 19.38
C ASN A 128 12.06 -17.44 19.57
#